data_d117e2f15b626bcde3bffda102e81975
#
_entry.id   d117e2f15b626bcde3bffda102e81975
#
_cell.length_a   1.000
_cell.length_b   1.000
_cell.length_c   1.000
_cell.angle_alpha   90.00
_cell.angle_beta   90.00
_cell.angle_gamma   90.00
#
_symmetry.space_group_name_H-M   'P 1'
#
loop_
_entity.id
_entity.type
_entity.pdbx_description
1 polymer ?
#
loop_
_entity_poly.entity_id
_entity_poly.type
_entity_poly.pdbx_seq_one_letter_code
_entity_poly.pdbx_strand_id
1 'polypeptide(L)'
;IGQGTVTVSPFGLAVAEASLAHGATILPSLVDGEETTADTESVPLPPNITEALRAMMRKTVTEGTATALSDIADLGGKTGTAEFGDNTHSHGWFAGIAGDLAFATLVVGGDSSAPAVKISGDFLRPALAG
;
A
#
# COMPACT_ATOMS: atom_id res chain seq x y z
N ILE A 1 -4.51 -15.01 -6.90
CA ILE A 1 -4.52 -13.89 -5.97
C ILE A 1 -3.13 -13.28 -5.70
N GLY A 2 -2.14 -13.51 -6.55
CA GLY A 2 -0.79 -12.99 -6.40
C GLY A 2 0.12 -13.78 -5.45
N GLN A 3 -0.33 -14.85 -4.85
CA GLN A 3 0.51 -15.84 -4.20
C GLN A 3 1.25 -16.69 -5.25
N GLY A 4 2.48 -17.05 -4.98
CA GLY A 4 3.32 -17.83 -5.88
C GLY A 4 4.77 -17.48 -5.66
N THR A 5 5.52 -17.25 -6.73
CA THR A 5 6.95 -16.91 -6.67
C THR A 5 7.23 -15.40 -6.60
N VAL A 6 6.19 -14.56 -6.65
CA VAL A 6 6.34 -13.10 -6.55
C VAL A 6 6.57 -12.72 -5.11
N THR A 7 7.71 -12.10 -4.83
CA THR A 7 8.04 -11.54 -3.53
C THR A 7 8.21 -10.03 -3.61
N VAL A 8 7.80 -9.33 -2.57
CA VAL A 8 7.89 -7.88 -2.49
C VAL A 8 8.34 -7.47 -1.08
N SER A 9 9.15 -6.43 -0.99
CA SER A 9 9.43 -5.78 0.29
C SER A 9 8.35 -4.74 0.62
N PRO A 10 8.12 -4.39 1.91
CA PRO A 10 7.24 -3.28 2.27
C PRO A 10 7.63 -1.97 1.56
N PHE A 11 8.92 -1.68 1.45
CA PHE A 11 9.41 -0.51 0.72
C PHE A 11 9.02 -0.55 -0.77
N GLY A 12 9.27 -1.67 -1.45
CA GLY A 12 8.90 -1.81 -2.87
C GLY A 12 7.39 -1.68 -3.10
N LEU A 13 6.58 -2.20 -2.17
CA LEU A 13 5.13 -2.06 -2.26
C LEU A 13 4.68 -0.61 -2.02
N ALA A 14 5.28 0.11 -1.07
CA ALA A 14 5.00 1.52 -0.85
C ALA A 14 5.38 2.39 -2.06
N VAL A 15 6.49 2.06 -2.75
CA VAL A 15 6.89 2.73 -4.01
C VAL A 15 5.88 2.44 -5.14
N ALA A 16 5.33 1.23 -5.20
CA ALA A 16 4.28 0.91 -6.17
C ALA A 16 2.99 1.72 -5.90
N GLU A 17 2.59 1.85 -4.63
CA GLU A 17 1.45 2.70 -4.23
C GLU A 17 1.70 4.18 -4.54
N ALA A 18 2.90 4.67 -4.29
CA ALA A 18 3.28 6.05 -4.64
C ALA A 18 3.27 6.28 -6.16
N SER A 19 3.71 5.30 -6.95
CA SER A 19 3.63 5.36 -8.42
C SER A 19 2.18 5.41 -8.91
N LEU A 20 1.30 4.63 -8.29
CA LEU A 20 -0.14 4.68 -8.57
C LEU A 20 -0.74 6.04 -8.20
N ALA A 21 -0.36 6.63 -7.06
CA ALA A 21 -0.80 7.94 -6.63
C ALA A 21 -0.34 9.04 -7.60
N HIS A 22 0.89 8.96 -8.05
CA HIS A 22 1.50 9.91 -8.98
C HIS A 22 0.99 9.76 -10.43
N GLY A 23 0.52 8.59 -10.81
CA GLY A 23 0.08 8.27 -12.18
C GLY A 23 1.23 7.94 -13.13
N ALA A 24 2.42 7.70 -12.63
CA ALA A 24 3.59 7.26 -13.38
C ALA A 24 4.59 6.57 -12.46
N THR A 25 5.48 5.75 -13.03
CA THR A 25 6.56 5.15 -12.25
C THR A 25 7.42 6.23 -11.61
N ILE A 26 7.61 6.15 -10.30
CA ILE A 26 8.49 7.05 -9.54
C ILE A 26 9.76 6.33 -9.08
N LEU A 27 10.80 7.12 -8.85
CA LEU A 27 12.01 6.69 -8.14
C LEU A 27 12.05 7.38 -6.78
N PRO A 28 12.17 6.62 -5.68
CA PRO A 28 12.28 7.21 -4.37
C PRO A 28 13.66 7.83 -4.18
N SER A 29 13.72 9.01 -3.58
CA SER A 29 14.97 9.54 -3.00
C SER A 29 15.15 8.94 -1.60
N LEU A 30 16.35 8.49 -1.29
CA LEU A 30 16.70 7.95 0.03
C LEU A 30 17.43 8.99 0.89
N VAL A 31 17.87 10.09 0.28
CA VAL A 31 18.59 11.17 0.94
C VAL A 31 17.87 12.49 0.62
N ASP A 32 17.56 13.24 1.64
CA ASP A 32 16.90 14.54 1.47
C ASP A 32 17.79 15.51 0.68
N GLY A 33 17.20 16.16 -0.33
CA GLY A 33 17.90 17.07 -1.23
C GLY A 33 18.74 16.42 -2.34
N GLU A 34 18.79 15.08 -2.41
CA GLU A 34 19.43 14.36 -3.53
C GLU A 34 18.38 13.74 -4.43
N GLU A 35 18.47 14.02 -5.72
CA GLU A 35 17.59 13.40 -6.72
C GLU A 35 18.14 12.03 -7.13
N THR A 36 17.25 11.03 -7.17
CA THR A 36 17.58 9.73 -7.75
C THR A 36 17.41 9.83 -9.26
N THR A 37 18.46 9.51 -10.01
CA THR A 37 18.41 9.45 -11.47
C THR A 37 18.09 8.05 -11.96
N ALA A 38 17.23 7.94 -12.98
CA ALA A 38 16.93 6.68 -13.65
C ALA A 38 17.69 6.57 -14.97
N ASP A 39 18.04 5.35 -15.33
CA ASP A 39 18.58 5.03 -16.66
C ASP A 39 17.49 4.96 -17.72
N THR A 40 16.22 5.03 -17.31
CA THR A 40 15.06 4.96 -18.20
C THR A 40 14.04 6.05 -17.85
N GLU A 41 13.29 6.50 -18.84
CA GLU A 41 12.22 7.46 -18.61
C GLU A 41 11.09 6.86 -17.77
N SER A 42 10.44 7.70 -16.96
CA SER A 42 9.23 7.33 -16.23
C SER A 42 8.10 6.98 -17.21
N VAL A 43 7.45 5.85 -16.97
CA VAL A 43 6.34 5.38 -17.81
C VAL A 43 5.03 5.87 -17.21
N PRO A 44 4.24 6.70 -17.92
CA PRO A 44 2.91 7.09 -17.48
C PRO A 44 1.98 5.87 -17.34
N LEU A 45 1.19 5.85 -16.29
CA LEU A 45 0.12 4.86 -16.12
C LEU A 45 -1.15 5.39 -16.80
N PRO A 46 -1.93 4.53 -17.49
CA PRO A 46 -3.17 4.97 -18.12
C PRO A 46 -4.15 5.53 -17.07
N PRO A 47 -4.67 6.76 -17.23
CA PRO A 47 -5.53 7.40 -16.22
C PRO A 47 -6.76 6.59 -15.85
N ASN A 48 -7.41 5.95 -16.82
CA ASN A 48 -8.57 5.09 -16.58
C ASN A 48 -8.24 3.87 -15.71
N ILE A 49 -7.02 3.36 -15.75
CA ILE A 49 -6.56 2.26 -14.91
C ILE A 49 -6.27 2.75 -13.49
N THR A 50 -5.57 3.88 -13.35
CA THR A 50 -5.25 4.44 -12.03
C THR A 50 -6.52 4.86 -11.29
N GLU A 51 -7.48 5.47 -11.96
CA GLU A 51 -8.79 5.82 -11.39
C GLU A 51 -9.57 4.58 -10.94
N ALA A 52 -9.63 3.54 -11.78
CA ALA A 52 -10.31 2.30 -11.45
C ALA A 52 -9.67 1.60 -10.24
N LEU A 53 -8.33 1.54 -10.19
CA LEU A 53 -7.60 0.96 -9.06
C LEU A 53 -7.86 1.74 -7.76
N ARG A 54 -7.76 3.07 -7.79
CA ARG A 54 -8.03 3.92 -6.62
C ARG A 54 -9.47 3.76 -6.13
N ALA A 55 -10.43 3.66 -7.04
CA ALA A 55 -11.83 3.41 -6.68
C ALA A 55 -12.02 2.04 -5.99
N MET A 56 -11.37 0.99 -6.48
CA MET A 56 -11.39 -0.34 -5.84
C MET A 56 -10.68 -0.32 -4.48
N MET A 57 -9.55 0.38 -4.35
CA MET A 57 -8.84 0.54 -3.09
C MET A 57 -9.69 1.31 -2.07
N ARG A 58 -10.42 2.33 -2.50
CA ARG A 58 -11.36 3.04 -1.62
C ARG A 58 -12.47 2.11 -1.12
N LYS A 59 -13.03 1.25 -1.96
CA LYS A 59 -14.03 0.26 -1.54
C LYS A 59 -13.52 -0.73 -0.50
N THR A 60 -12.24 -1.10 -0.54
CA THR A 60 -11.64 -1.93 0.51
C THR A 60 -11.78 -1.28 1.90
N VAL A 61 -11.69 0.05 1.95
CA VAL A 61 -11.82 0.83 3.19
C VAL A 61 -13.27 1.13 3.56
N THR A 62 -14.15 1.40 2.58
CA THR A 62 -15.54 1.77 2.87
C THR A 62 -16.48 0.57 3.04
N GLU A 63 -16.22 -0.53 2.36
CA GLU A 63 -17.14 -1.67 2.26
C GLU A 63 -16.45 -3.02 2.49
N GLY A 64 -15.10 -3.05 2.55
CA GLY A 64 -14.30 -4.27 2.55
C GLY A 64 -13.60 -4.56 3.86
N THR A 65 -12.41 -5.16 3.74
CA THR A 65 -11.63 -5.71 4.85
C THR A 65 -10.92 -4.67 5.71
N ALA A 66 -10.91 -3.39 5.31
CA ALA A 66 -10.29 -2.29 6.05
C ALA A 66 -11.32 -1.25 6.57
N THR A 67 -12.58 -1.64 6.78
CA THR A 67 -13.65 -0.75 7.27
C THR A 67 -13.38 -0.13 8.64
N ALA A 68 -12.50 -0.72 9.44
CA ALA A 68 -12.02 -0.13 10.69
C ALA A 68 -11.27 1.21 10.50
N LEU A 69 -10.93 1.57 9.26
CA LEU A 69 -10.27 2.83 8.88
C LEU A 69 -11.15 3.74 8.02
N SER A 70 -12.46 3.49 7.98
CA SER A 70 -13.40 4.28 7.16
C SER A 70 -13.54 5.73 7.59
N ASP A 71 -13.11 6.04 8.81
CA ASP A 71 -13.00 7.40 9.37
C ASP A 71 -11.88 8.23 8.73
N ILE A 72 -10.88 7.59 8.10
CA ILE A 72 -9.79 8.30 7.43
C ILE A 72 -10.25 8.70 6.02
N ALA A 73 -10.39 10.01 5.82
CA ALA A 73 -10.75 10.55 4.52
C ALA A 73 -9.67 10.20 3.49
N ASP A 74 -10.10 9.99 2.24
CA ASP A 74 -9.22 9.72 1.08
C ASP A 74 -8.27 8.51 1.21
N LEU A 75 -8.40 7.71 2.27
CA LEU A 75 -7.69 6.45 2.40
C LEU A 75 -8.23 5.43 1.40
N GLY A 76 -7.36 4.92 0.57
CA GLY A 76 -7.57 3.74 -0.26
C GLY A 76 -6.45 2.73 -0.02
N GLY A 77 -6.75 1.43 -0.09
CA GLY A 77 -5.71 0.42 0.11
C GLY A 77 -6.15 -0.99 -0.23
N LYS A 78 -5.22 -1.91 -0.07
CA LYS A 78 -5.46 -3.34 -0.26
C LYS A 78 -4.89 -4.13 0.90
N THR A 79 -5.73 -4.98 1.48
CA THR A 79 -5.31 -5.95 2.48
C THR A 79 -4.74 -7.21 1.82
N GLY A 80 -3.81 -7.86 2.48
CA GLY A 80 -3.24 -9.12 2.05
C GLY A 80 -3.05 -10.08 3.22
N THR A 81 -3.20 -11.37 2.94
CA THR A 81 -2.86 -12.45 3.85
C THR A 81 -2.01 -13.42 3.05
N ALA A 82 -0.70 -13.45 3.33
CA ALA A 82 0.28 -14.23 2.59
C ALA A 82 0.69 -15.45 3.41
N GLU A 83 0.22 -16.61 3.03
CA GLU A 83 0.54 -17.89 3.67
C GLU A 83 2.01 -18.26 3.43
N PHE A 84 2.62 -18.92 4.40
CA PHE A 84 4.01 -19.38 4.34
C PHE A 84 4.20 -20.73 5.06
N GLY A 85 5.32 -21.37 4.79
CA GLY A 85 5.68 -22.65 5.39
C GLY A 85 4.75 -23.77 4.93
N ASP A 86 4.06 -24.38 5.87
CA ASP A 86 3.07 -25.44 5.67
C ASP A 86 1.64 -24.89 5.44
N ASN A 87 1.50 -23.59 5.20
CA ASN A 87 0.24 -22.85 5.05
C ASN A 87 -0.64 -22.81 6.32
N THR A 88 -0.07 -23.06 7.50
CA THR A 88 -0.77 -22.92 8.77
C THR A 88 -0.64 -21.51 9.37
N HIS A 89 0.33 -20.74 8.86
CA HIS A 89 0.60 -19.37 9.28
C HIS A 89 0.62 -18.42 8.09
N SER A 90 0.33 -17.15 8.35
CA SER A 90 0.37 -16.12 7.32
C SER A 90 0.93 -14.79 7.80
N HIS A 91 1.45 -14.01 6.86
CA HIS A 91 1.80 -12.62 7.07
C HIS A 91 0.60 -11.73 6.76
N GLY A 92 0.33 -10.77 7.63
CA GLY A 92 -0.69 -9.75 7.41
C GLY A 92 -0.12 -8.54 6.69
N TRP A 93 -0.81 -8.08 5.64
CA TRP A 93 -0.44 -6.91 4.86
C TRP A 93 -1.57 -5.89 4.79
N PHE A 94 -1.21 -4.62 4.78
CA PHE A 94 -2.06 -3.53 4.30
C PHE A 94 -1.19 -2.47 3.65
N ALA A 95 -1.49 -2.15 2.40
CA ALA A 95 -0.78 -1.11 1.65
C ALA A 95 -1.79 -0.17 1.00
N GLY A 96 -1.40 1.09 0.79
CA GLY A 96 -2.31 2.05 0.21
C GLY A 96 -1.79 3.48 0.17
N ILE A 97 -2.73 4.37 -0.08
CA ILE A 97 -2.55 5.80 -0.29
C ILE A 97 -3.52 6.53 0.65
N ALA A 98 -3.01 7.53 1.36
CA ALA A 98 -3.79 8.40 2.23
C ALA A 98 -3.28 9.85 2.08
N GLY A 99 -4.00 10.71 1.36
CA GLY A 99 -3.51 12.04 1.01
C GLY A 99 -2.20 11.95 0.22
N ASP A 100 -1.14 12.58 0.73
CA ASP A 100 0.21 12.58 0.14
C ASP A 100 1.09 11.42 0.60
N LEU A 101 0.55 10.53 1.42
CA LEU A 101 1.29 9.38 1.94
C LEU A 101 0.97 8.12 1.13
N ALA A 102 2.00 7.42 0.67
CA ALA A 102 1.93 6.05 0.22
C ALA A 102 2.63 5.16 1.25
N PHE A 103 2.01 4.06 1.63
CA PHE A 103 2.51 3.22 2.72
C PHE A 103 2.32 1.73 2.45
N ALA A 104 3.09 0.92 3.15
CA ALA A 104 2.88 -0.51 3.23
C ALA A 104 3.24 -1.02 4.63
N THR A 105 2.33 -1.73 5.24
CA THR A 105 2.47 -2.35 6.56
C THR A 105 2.51 -3.86 6.42
N LEU A 106 3.54 -4.48 6.99
CA LEU A 106 3.70 -5.92 7.09
C LEU A 106 3.73 -6.33 8.56
N VAL A 107 2.91 -7.31 8.91
CA VAL A 107 2.97 -8.00 10.21
C VAL A 107 3.36 -9.45 9.97
N VAL A 108 4.59 -9.78 10.31
CA VAL A 108 5.14 -11.14 10.18
C VAL A 108 4.41 -12.06 11.17
N GLY A 109 3.84 -13.16 10.66
CA GLY A 109 3.07 -14.08 11.49
C GLY A 109 1.79 -13.47 12.11
N GLY A 110 1.19 -12.49 11.42
CA GLY A 110 -0.04 -11.86 11.89
C GLY A 110 -1.30 -12.68 11.69
N ASP A 111 -1.21 -13.80 10.99
CA ASP A 111 -2.25 -14.79 10.68
C ASP A 111 -3.50 -14.22 9.98
N SER A 112 -3.56 -12.91 9.79
CA SER A 112 -4.57 -12.19 9.02
C SER A 112 -4.09 -10.78 8.67
N SER A 113 -4.84 -10.06 7.83
CA SER A 113 -4.57 -8.64 7.54
C SER A 113 -4.99 -7.68 8.65
N ALA A 114 -5.82 -8.11 9.61
CA ALA A 114 -6.38 -7.23 10.63
C ALA A 114 -5.32 -6.50 11.49
N PRO A 115 -4.22 -7.15 11.96
CA PRO A 115 -3.17 -6.45 12.67
C PRO A 115 -2.48 -5.37 11.83
N ALA A 116 -2.26 -5.62 10.52
CA ALA A 116 -1.65 -4.64 9.63
C ALA A 116 -2.59 -3.43 9.40
N VAL A 117 -3.89 -3.66 9.23
CA VAL A 117 -4.91 -2.60 9.14
C VAL A 117 -4.90 -1.76 10.42
N LYS A 118 -4.90 -2.40 11.60
CA LYS A 118 -4.87 -1.67 12.88
C LYS A 118 -3.63 -0.79 13.02
N ILE A 119 -2.44 -1.34 12.81
CA ILE A 119 -1.17 -0.62 12.92
C ILE A 119 -1.14 0.56 11.94
N SER A 120 -1.60 0.36 10.71
CA SER A 120 -1.72 1.44 9.73
C SER A 120 -2.63 2.57 10.22
N GLY A 121 -3.76 2.25 10.83
CA GLY A 121 -4.66 3.25 11.41
C GLY A 121 -4.03 4.01 12.58
N ASP A 122 -3.31 3.32 13.45
CA ASP A 122 -2.61 3.92 14.59
C ASP A 122 -1.51 4.90 14.11
N PHE A 123 -0.88 4.63 12.96
CA PHE A 123 0.09 5.52 12.33
C PHE A 123 -0.56 6.65 11.53
N LEU A 124 -1.53 6.34 10.69
CA LEU A 124 -2.10 7.31 9.74
C LEU A 124 -2.90 8.42 10.44
N ARG A 125 -3.66 8.10 11.49
CA ARG A 125 -4.48 9.11 12.19
C ARG A 125 -3.65 10.29 12.71
N PRO A 126 -2.59 10.09 13.50
CA PRO A 126 -1.75 11.20 13.93
C PRO A 126 -0.94 11.84 12.78
N ALA A 127 -0.49 11.05 11.80
CA ALA A 127 0.30 11.56 10.68
C ALA A 127 -0.49 12.49 9.75
N LEU A 128 -1.81 12.27 9.62
CA LEU A 128 -2.70 13.09 8.79
C LEU A 128 -3.38 14.22 9.57
N ALA A 129 -3.27 14.25 10.89
CA ALA A 129 -3.86 15.28 11.75
C ALA A 129 -2.96 16.51 11.95
N GLY A 130 -1.70 16.44 11.55
CA GLY A 130 -0.69 17.50 11.61
C GLY A 130 -0.63 18.31 10.36
#